data_df17a8332883642bbae2b61f6c6802ec
#
_entry.id   df17a8332883642bbae2b61f6c6802ec
#
_cell.length_a   1.000
_cell.length_b   1.000
_cell.length_c   1.000
_cell.angle_alpha   90.00
_cell.angle_beta   90.00
_cell.angle_gamma   90.00
#
_symmetry.space_group_name_H-M   'P 1'
#
loop_
_entity.id
_entity.type
_entity.pdbx_description
1 polymer ?
#
loop_
_entity_poly.entity_id
_entity_poly.type
_entity_poly.pdbx_seq_one_letter_code
_entity_poly.pdbx_strand_id
1 'polypeptide(L)'
;MRRTIVLLATMALTLLVASGVALAAGIGSAAAESSVVGPGESIQKAINAADPGDTIVVRGVHREDVVIRKNGIKLRGDDAVIEAPARARADSPCSKTFGPEAICVLGDVNIKTGKLTGSRVSDVSISGFTIRGFKIAGKGDNTAFVIDVLGARNVTVVGNRATGNVAGGIVTGRSINTTFANNDLIGNPKSNAAGINLDPDSRNTKIMKNVVRSYVFGIDGEKGTNTTIAGNHLIGNSVSGIGVFDSPGTKILSNVTRRNEVVGIFLGDTKRANAKILGNDVSGGNFGIYVGNSQGGFIAGNEAHNNCAGVVFYSDFGPPSGNFEVKGNTVEDNTRACPAQQGGEAFSGIGIGLFGARGMEVRGNHLSGNVPSGPTAVSGGVVVGVDPFFGGTTKPRNNSVIGNHFGRNKPDIFWDESGSGNRFVGNICDTSVPSRLCN
;
A
#
# COMPACT_ATOMS: atom_id res chain seq x y z
N MET A 1 -41.79 57.35 -5.12
CA MET A 1 -42.25 58.63 -4.51
C MET A 1 -41.51 58.89 -3.25
N ARG A 2 -40.93 60.07 -3.17
CA ARG A 2 -40.38 60.79 -2.01
C ARG A 2 -39.23 60.11 -1.25
N ARG A 3 -37.94 60.57 -1.38
CA ARG A 3 -37.32 61.85 -0.92
C ARG A 3 -37.61 62.04 0.58
N THR A 4 -36.68 62.25 1.52
CA THR A 4 -35.60 63.26 1.59
C THR A 4 -35.00 63.18 3.02
N ILE A 5 -33.76 63.38 3.19
CA ILE A 5 -32.86 64.47 3.65
C ILE A 5 -32.21 64.17 5.04
N VAL A 6 -30.94 64.09 5.03
CA VAL A 6 -29.83 64.77 5.71
C VAL A 6 -30.15 65.53 7.03
N LEU A 7 -29.41 65.25 8.09
CA LEU A 7 -28.81 66.33 8.91
C LEU A 7 -27.55 65.87 9.67
N LEU A 8 -26.47 66.58 9.48
CA LEU A 8 -25.25 66.54 10.26
C LEU A 8 -25.49 67.12 11.67
N ALA A 9 -24.88 66.54 12.66
CA ALA A 9 -24.54 67.26 13.90
C ALA A 9 -23.17 66.80 14.40
N THR A 10 -22.21 67.67 14.23
CA THR A 10 -20.90 67.65 14.86
C THR A 10 -21.01 68.01 16.34
N MET A 11 -20.43 67.17 17.20
CA MET A 11 -20.07 67.62 18.57
C MET A 11 -18.74 66.98 18.95
N ALA A 12 -17.71 67.83 19.05
CA ALA A 12 -16.41 67.54 19.60
C ALA A 12 -16.56 67.43 21.13
N LEU A 13 -15.91 66.40 21.70
CA LEU A 13 -15.60 66.40 23.13
C LEU A 13 -14.24 65.71 23.36
N THR A 14 -13.41 66.51 23.92
CA THR A 14 -12.05 66.41 24.39
C THR A 14 -11.54 65.11 24.99
N LEU A 15 -10.23 64.91 24.71
CA LEU A 15 -9.29 63.97 25.24
C LEU A 15 -9.33 63.73 26.75
N LEU A 16 -9.23 62.44 27.12
CA LEU A 16 -8.47 62.01 28.29
C LEU A 16 -7.57 60.86 27.88
N VAL A 17 -6.28 61.15 27.80
CA VAL A 17 -5.21 60.18 27.58
C VAL A 17 -5.02 59.46 28.92
N ALA A 18 -5.47 58.18 28.97
CA ALA A 18 -5.01 57.24 29.99
C ALA A 18 -4.05 56.28 29.29
N SER A 19 -2.77 56.51 29.53
CA SER A 19 -1.67 55.63 29.06
C SER A 19 -1.75 54.29 29.81
N GLY A 20 -2.53 53.36 29.31
CA GLY A 20 -2.47 51.96 29.67
C GLY A 20 -1.46 51.27 28.77
N VAL A 21 -0.27 51.05 29.29
CA VAL A 21 0.72 50.15 28.67
C VAL A 21 0.18 48.75 28.85
N ALA A 22 -0.59 48.26 27.83
CA ALA A 22 -0.86 46.85 27.70
C ALA A 22 0.45 46.18 27.27
N LEU A 23 1.14 45.52 28.21
CA LEU A 23 2.11 44.46 27.84
C LEU A 23 1.33 43.40 27.11
N ALA A 24 1.29 43.50 25.78
CA ALA A 24 1.00 42.34 24.93
C ALA A 24 2.20 41.41 25.11
N ALA A 25 2.04 40.39 25.97
CA ALA A 25 2.91 39.25 25.92
C ALA A 25 2.71 38.62 24.54
N GLY A 26 3.56 39.01 23.61
CA GLY A 26 3.69 38.37 22.31
C GLY A 26 4.06 36.92 22.60
N ILE A 27 3.09 36.02 22.36
CA ILE A 27 3.42 34.60 22.14
C ILE A 27 4.15 34.60 20.80
N GLY A 28 5.43 34.98 20.83
CA GLY A 28 6.33 34.78 19.72
C GLY A 28 6.41 33.28 19.53
N SER A 29 5.89 32.76 18.41
CA SER A 29 6.27 31.44 17.96
C SER A 29 7.80 31.49 17.85
N ALA A 30 8.51 30.75 18.70
CA ALA A 30 9.95 30.60 18.56
C ALA A 30 10.21 30.18 17.10
N ALA A 31 11.11 30.87 16.44
CA ALA A 31 11.51 30.49 15.09
C ALA A 31 12.09 29.08 15.18
N ALA A 32 11.67 28.19 14.26
CA ALA A 32 12.19 26.83 14.24
C ALA A 32 13.71 26.86 14.11
N GLU A 33 14.40 26.28 15.08
CA GLU A 33 15.86 26.24 15.12
C GLU A 33 16.38 25.01 14.36
N SER A 34 17.63 25.08 13.95
CA SER A 34 18.34 23.97 13.33
C SER A 34 19.55 23.60 14.18
N SER A 35 19.57 22.37 14.69
CA SER A 35 20.72 21.79 15.39
C SER A 35 21.42 20.76 14.51
N VAL A 36 22.72 20.58 14.69
CA VAL A 36 23.52 19.58 13.98
C VAL A 36 24.02 18.56 14.99
N VAL A 37 23.87 17.28 14.64
CA VAL A 37 24.38 16.14 15.42
C VAL A 37 25.49 15.49 14.60
N GLY A 38 26.72 15.61 15.08
CA GLY A 38 27.91 15.04 14.45
C GLY A 38 28.16 13.58 14.85
N PRO A 39 29.21 12.96 14.24
CA PRO A 39 29.60 11.59 14.59
C PRO A 39 29.92 11.46 16.09
N GLY A 40 29.37 10.41 16.74
CA GLY A 40 29.56 10.15 18.17
C GLY A 40 28.64 10.92 19.11
N GLU A 41 27.89 11.90 18.61
CA GLU A 41 26.84 12.57 19.38
C GLU A 41 25.54 11.76 19.32
N SER A 42 24.66 11.97 20.31
CA SER A 42 23.39 11.22 20.37
C SER A 42 22.26 11.98 19.69
N ILE A 43 21.65 11.36 18.70
CA ILE A 43 20.42 11.84 18.04
C ILE A 43 19.29 11.96 19.07
N GLN A 44 19.17 11.00 19.99
CA GLN A 44 18.13 11.05 21.00
C GLN A 44 18.26 12.22 21.96
N LYS A 45 19.48 12.58 22.33
CA LYS A 45 19.70 13.77 23.18
C LYS A 45 19.30 15.06 22.46
N ALA A 46 19.60 15.16 21.17
CA ALA A 46 19.17 16.30 20.35
C ALA A 46 17.64 16.37 20.25
N ILE A 47 16.95 15.24 20.00
CA ILE A 47 15.47 15.19 20.00
C ILE A 47 14.88 15.60 21.35
N ASN A 48 15.50 15.17 22.45
CA ASN A 48 15.03 15.51 23.79
C ASN A 48 15.20 17.03 24.10
N ALA A 49 16.22 17.66 23.56
CA ALA A 49 16.48 19.07 23.70
C ALA A 49 15.68 19.98 22.77
N ALA A 50 15.31 19.47 21.59
CA ALA A 50 14.62 20.21 20.53
C ALA A 50 13.22 20.69 20.95
N ASP A 51 12.79 21.81 20.44
CA ASP A 51 11.43 22.32 20.56
C ASP A 51 10.54 21.83 19.40
N PRO A 52 9.21 21.86 19.55
CA PRO A 52 8.28 21.54 18.46
C PRO A 52 8.51 22.45 17.24
N GLY A 53 8.79 21.84 16.10
CA GLY A 53 9.07 22.54 14.84
C GLY A 53 10.53 22.54 14.43
N ASP A 54 11.44 22.18 15.33
CA ASP A 54 12.88 22.19 15.08
C ASP A 54 13.33 21.17 14.05
N THR A 55 14.45 21.51 13.41
CA THR A 55 15.15 20.64 12.47
C THR A 55 16.44 20.13 13.10
N ILE A 56 16.59 18.81 13.15
CA ILE A 56 17.81 18.14 13.60
C ILE A 56 18.50 17.55 12.39
N VAL A 57 19.67 18.09 12.06
CA VAL A 57 20.50 17.60 10.95
C VAL A 57 21.54 16.63 11.51
N VAL A 58 21.50 15.39 11.05
CA VAL A 58 22.37 14.32 11.51
C VAL A 58 23.45 14.04 10.46
N ARG A 59 24.71 13.88 10.88
CA ARG A 59 25.84 13.56 10.00
C ARG A 59 26.68 12.42 10.55
N GLY A 60 27.15 11.56 9.65
CA GLY A 60 28.04 10.46 9.98
C GLY A 60 27.31 9.22 10.49
N VAL A 61 28.03 8.36 11.21
CA VAL A 61 27.53 7.05 11.65
C VAL A 61 27.11 7.09 13.11
N HIS A 62 25.87 6.65 13.37
CA HIS A 62 25.29 6.56 14.71
C HIS A 62 24.82 5.14 14.98
N ARG A 63 25.10 4.61 16.19
CA ARG A 63 24.70 3.27 16.62
C ARG A 63 23.70 3.39 17.78
N GLU A 64 22.50 3.80 17.45
CA GLU A 64 21.44 3.99 18.44
C GLU A 64 20.05 3.68 17.84
N ASP A 65 19.09 3.44 18.71
CA ASP A 65 17.66 3.44 18.43
C ASP A 65 17.05 4.75 18.97
N VAL A 66 16.18 5.36 18.19
CA VAL A 66 15.70 6.73 18.41
C VAL A 66 14.18 6.73 18.54
N VAL A 67 13.66 7.43 19.56
CA VAL A 67 12.20 7.57 19.76
C VAL A 67 11.79 9.03 19.67
N ILE A 68 10.83 9.33 18.83
CA ILE A 68 10.25 10.67 18.65
C ILE A 68 8.85 10.68 19.27
N ARG A 69 8.68 11.43 20.37
CA ARG A 69 7.39 11.67 21.04
C ARG A 69 6.98 13.13 21.03
N LYS A 70 7.76 13.98 20.40
CA LYS A 70 7.50 15.42 20.26
C LYS A 70 6.89 15.73 18.90
N ASN A 71 5.96 16.66 18.87
CA ASN A 71 5.37 17.17 17.64
C ASN A 71 6.37 18.02 16.84
N GLY A 72 6.19 18.10 15.54
CA GLY A 72 6.89 19.01 14.65
C GLY A 72 8.37 18.67 14.39
N ILE A 73 8.93 17.62 14.95
CA ILE A 73 10.35 17.28 14.77
C ILE A 73 10.64 16.93 13.30
N LYS A 74 11.65 17.61 12.74
CA LYS A 74 12.20 17.34 11.41
C LYS A 74 13.56 16.70 11.55
N LEU A 75 13.65 15.39 11.43
CA LEU A 75 14.90 14.63 11.52
C LEU A 75 15.44 14.41 10.11
N ARG A 76 16.59 15.04 9.78
CA ARG A 76 17.18 15.01 8.45
C ARG A 76 18.60 14.47 8.49
N GLY A 77 18.84 13.39 7.77
CA GLY A 77 20.18 12.88 7.48
C GLY A 77 20.86 13.70 6.37
N ASP A 78 22.12 14.01 6.59
CA ASP A 78 23.04 14.60 5.63
C ASP A 78 24.29 13.73 5.66
N ASP A 79 24.39 12.78 4.74
CA ASP A 79 25.33 11.65 4.76
C ASP A 79 25.28 10.84 6.08
N ALA A 80 24.08 10.67 6.63
CA ALA A 80 23.86 10.03 7.91
C ALA A 80 23.58 8.52 7.75
N VAL A 81 24.21 7.73 8.60
CA VAL A 81 23.98 6.29 8.70
C VAL A 81 23.54 5.95 10.12
N ILE A 82 22.39 5.27 10.23
CA ILE A 82 21.97 4.66 11.50
C ILE A 82 22.25 3.16 11.42
N GLU A 83 23.11 2.66 12.30
CA GLU A 83 23.41 1.24 12.47
C GLU A 83 22.74 0.70 13.73
N ALA A 84 22.42 -0.58 13.71
CA ALA A 84 21.88 -1.22 14.88
C ALA A 84 22.81 -1.10 16.09
N PRO A 85 22.33 -0.69 17.26
CA PRO A 85 23.12 -0.69 18.47
C PRO A 85 23.43 -2.12 18.94
N ALA A 86 24.51 -2.30 19.66
CA ALA A 86 24.86 -3.60 20.23
C ALA A 86 23.77 -4.15 21.20
N ARG A 87 23.03 -3.25 21.82
CA ARG A 87 21.86 -3.54 22.67
C ARG A 87 20.77 -2.51 22.40
N ALA A 88 19.53 -2.96 22.34
CA ALA A 88 18.38 -2.08 22.31
C ALA A 88 18.31 -1.20 23.56
N ARG A 89 17.82 0.02 23.42
CA ARG A 89 17.60 0.92 24.55
C ARG A 89 16.59 0.32 25.53
N ALA A 90 16.97 0.24 26.80
CA ALA A 90 16.10 -0.30 27.84
C ALA A 90 14.84 0.55 28.09
N ASP A 91 14.84 1.81 27.72
CA ASP A 91 13.73 2.76 27.87
C ASP A 91 12.95 2.98 26.57
N SER A 92 13.37 2.37 25.43
CA SER A 92 12.60 2.41 24.19
C SER A 92 11.39 1.49 24.25
N PRO A 93 10.16 1.99 24.23
CA PRO A 93 8.98 1.15 24.21
C PRO A 93 8.86 0.31 22.93
N CYS A 94 9.31 0.84 21.82
CA CYS A 94 9.29 0.16 20.52
C CYS A 94 10.26 -1.01 20.53
N SER A 95 11.50 -0.77 20.88
CA SER A 95 12.54 -1.79 20.93
C SER A 95 12.29 -2.90 21.96
N LYS A 96 11.54 -2.62 23.03
CA LYS A 96 11.16 -3.65 24.04
C LYS A 96 10.20 -4.67 23.47
N THR A 97 9.38 -4.31 22.53
CA THR A 97 8.30 -5.15 22.01
C THR A 97 8.71 -5.89 20.74
N PHE A 98 9.41 -5.21 19.85
CA PHE A 98 9.69 -5.71 18.50
C PHE A 98 11.19 -5.97 18.25
N GLY A 99 12.07 -5.48 19.12
CA GLY A 99 13.52 -5.48 18.93
C GLY A 99 14.04 -4.11 18.55
N PRO A 100 15.35 -3.95 18.37
CA PRO A 100 15.94 -2.65 18.05
C PRO A 100 15.41 -2.13 16.70
N GLU A 101 14.85 -0.93 16.72
CA GLU A 101 14.35 -0.17 15.59
C GLU A 101 15.22 1.08 15.44
N ALA A 102 15.46 1.52 14.21
CA ALA A 102 16.31 2.70 14.02
C ALA A 102 15.60 3.99 14.48
N ILE A 103 14.35 4.15 14.05
CA ILE A 103 13.55 5.34 14.36
C ILE A 103 12.10 4.94 14.64
N CYS A 104 11.61 5.30 15.82
CA CYS A 104 10.22 5.09 16.21
C CYS A 104 9.53 6.43 16.49
N VAL A 105 8.51 6.77 15.71
CA VAL A 105 7.58 7.86 15.99
C VAL A 105 6.41 7.28 16.78
N LEU A 106 6.28 7.67 18.04
CA LEU A 106 5.36 7.02 18.96
C LEU A 106 4.45 8.01 19.67
N GLY A 107 3.15 7.92 19.38
CA GLY A 107 2.08 8.55 20.16
C GLY A 107 1.73 7.74 21.42
N ASP A 108 0.65 8.11 22.07
CA ASP A 108 0.16 7.40 23.25
C ASP A 108 -0.54 6.11 22.83
N VAL A 109 0.25 5.09 22.57
CA VAL A 109 -0.21 3.76 22.17
C VAL A 109 0.19 2.74 23.23
N ASN A 110 -0.74 1.92 23.65
CA ASN A 110 -0.42 0.72 24.40
C ASN A 110 0.16 -0.32 23.44
N ILE A 111 1.48 -0.48 23.45
CA ILE A 111 2.19 -1.31 22.48
C ILE A 111 1.78 -2.79 22.58
N LYS A 112 1.43 -3.29 23.77
CA LYS A 112 0.99 -4.69 23.96
C LYS A 112 -0.36 -4.98 23.32
N THR A 113 -1.30 -4.04 23.40
CA THR A 113 -2.65 -4.20 22.84
C THR A 113 -2.81 -3.48 21.52
N GLY A 114 -1.84 -2.67 21.15
CA GLY A 114 -1.85 -1.81 19.99
C GLY A 114 -2.91 -0.70 20.03
N LYS A 115 -3.61 -0.47 21.13
CA LYS A 115 -4.67 0.54 21.23
C LYS A 115 -4.10 1.93 21.45
N LEU A 116 -4.66 2.93 20.77
CA LEU A 116 -4.41 4.33 21.09
C LEU A 116 -5.04 4.65 22.44
N THR A 117 -4.25 5.23 23.35
CA THR A 117 -4.65 5.52 24.72
C THR A 117 -4.73 7.02 25.04
N GLY A 118 -4.21 7.87 24.14
CA GLY A 118 -4.18 9.31 24.32
C GLY A 118 -3.88 10.06 23.02
N SER A 119 -2.97 11.02 23.08
CA SER A 119 -2.65 11.91 21.98
C SER A 119 -1.76 11.23 20.91
N ARG A 120 -1.89 11.71 19.68
CA ARG A 120 -0.98 11.37 18.59
C ARG A 120 0.19 12.35 18.55
N VAL A 121 1.37 11.82 18.26
CA VAL A 121 2.50 12.66 17.83
C VAL A 121 2.20 13.16 16.42
N SER A 122 2.44 14.43 16.17
CA SER A 122 2.07 15.04 14.88
C SER A 122 3.21 15.79 14.21
N ASP A 123 3.08 15.93 12.88
CA ASP A 123 3.88 16.81 12.05
C ASP A 123 5.40 16.48 12.08
N VAL A 124 5.73 15.20 12.09
CA VAL A 124 7.09 14.68 12.08
C VAL A 124 7.56 14.38 10.66
N SER A 125 8.80 14.72 10.35
CA SER A 125 9.46 14.37 9.09
C SER A 125 10.77 13.63 9.35
N ILE A 126 10.98 12.51 8.61
CA ILE A 126 12.20 11.69 8.65
C ILE A 126 12.74 11.58 7.23
N SER A 127 13.97 12.02 6.99
CA SER A 127 14.51 12.01 5.63
C SER A 127 16.03 11.85 5.55
N GLY A 128 16.50 11.26 4.43
CA GLY A 128 17.91 11.27 4.03
C GLY A 128 18.83 10.30 4.79
N PHE A 129 18.29 9.31 5.49
CA PHE A 129 19.08 8.33 6.23
C PHE A 129 19.39 7.09 5.42
N THR A 130 20.58 6.54 5.63
CA THR A 130 20.89 5.14 5.34
C THR A 130 20.77 4.35 6.65
N ILE A 131 19.94 3.28 6.65
CA ILE A 131 19.66 2.46 7.83
C ILE A 131 20.09 1.03 7.55
N ARG A 132 20.95 0.46 8.43
CA ARG A 132 21.49 -0.88 8.19
C ARG A 132 21.79 -1.67 9.47
N GLY A 133 21.84 -3.01 9.32
CA GLY A 133 22.31 -3.92 10.36
C GLY A 133 21.24 -4.28 11.41
N PHE A 134 20.00 -3.83 11.25
CA PHE A 134 18.90 -4.17 12.16
C PHE A 134 18.41 -5.59 11.90
N LYS A 135 18.22 -6.33 12.99
CA LYS A 135 17.81 -7.74 12.97
C LYS A 135 16.52 -7.91 13.77
N ILE A 136 15.74 -8.91 13.40
CA ILE A 136 14.58 -9.31 14.19
C ILE A 136 15.09 -9.85 15.55
N ALA A 137 14.62 -9.27 16.63
CA ALA A 137 14.91 -9.79 17.98
C ALA A 137 13.73 -10.68 18.40
N GLY A 138 14.00 -11.98 18.57
CA GLY A 138 13.04 -12.89 19.18
C GLY A 138 12.54 -14.01 18.27
N LYS A 139 11.91 -15.00 18.89
CA LYS A 139 11.17 -16.08 18.25
C LYS A 139 9.69 -15.68 18.29
N GLY A 140 9.08 -15.42 17.17
CA GLY A 140 7.65 -15.15 17.09
C GLY A 140 7.27 -14.31 15.88
N ASP A 141 5.98 -14.12 15.65
CA ASP A 141 5.39 -13.41 14.51
C ASP A 141 5.55 -11.88 14.56
N ASN A 142 6.22 -11.34 15.60
CA ASN A 142 6.46 -9.91 15.73
C ASN A 142 7.68 -9.51 14.92
N THR A 143 7.42 -8.96 13.76
CA THR A 143 8.45 -8.47 12.86
C THR A 143 8.85 -7.06 13.28
N ALA A 144 10.12 -6.86 13.66
CA ALA A 144 10.68 -5.51 13.81
C ALA A 144 10.79 -4.81 12.46
N PHE A 145 10.58 -3.51 12.44
CA PHE A 145 10.81 -2.65 11.30
C PHE A 145 11.92 -1.65 11.63
N VAL A 146 12.58 -1.11 10.61
CA VAL A 146 13.64 -0.13 10.86
C VAL A 146 13.08 1.28 11.14
N ILE A 147 11.89 1.59 10.61
CA ILE A 147 11.16 2.83 10.92
C ILE A 147 9.73 2.49 11.30
N ASP A 148 9.33 2.86 12.50
CA ASP A 148 7.97 2.70 13.00
C ASP A 148 7.26 4.04 13.16
N VAL A 149 5.99 4.08 12.74
CA VAL A 149 5.11 5.25 12.88
C VAL A 149 3.81 4.79 13.53
N LEU A 150 3.74 4.88 14.84
CA LEU A 150 2.64 4.34 15.64
C LEU A 150 1.87 5.44 16.37
N GLY A 151 0.53 5.49 16.17
CA GLY A 151 -0.32 6.48 16.82
C GLY A 151 0.06 7.91 16.49
N ALA A 152 0.36 8.18 15.23
CA ALA A 152 0.85 9.47 14.78
C ALA A 152 -0.11 10.16 13.79
N ARG A 153 0.15 11.42 13.47
CA ARG A 153 -0.59 12.19 12.47
C ARG A 153 0.37 13.05 11.64
N ASN A 154 0.08 13.17 10.35
CA ASN A 154 0.86 14.01 9.42
C ASN A 154 2.36 13.68 9.45
N VAL A 155 2.72 12.41 9.41
CA VAL A 155 4.13 11.97 9.40
C VAL A 155 4.58 11.71 7.97
N THR A 156 5.77 12.19 7.65
CA THR A 156 6.42 11.99 6.36
C THR A 156 7.75 11.28 6.53
N VAL A 157 7.91 10.13 5.84
CA VAL A 157 9.17 9.37 5.75
C VAL A 157 9.60 9.37 4.30
N VAL A 158 10.67 10.10 3.97
CA VAL A 158 11.01 10.37 2.56
C VAL A 158 12.50 10.29 2.27
N GLY A 159 12.86 9.65 1.15
CA GLY A 159 14.24 9.61 0.68
C GLY A 159 15.20 8.86 1.60
N ASN A 160 14.72 7.87 2.34
CA ASN A 160 15.58 7.04 3.17
C ASN A 160 15.95 5.76 2.43
N ARG A 161 17.09 5.18 2.79
CA ARG A 161 17.57 3.91 2.28
C ARG A 161 17.71 2.91 3.42
N ALA A 162 16.99 1.79 3.35
CA ALA A 162 17.15 0.67 4.27
C ALA A 162 17.80 -0.51 3.52
N THR A 163 18.93 -1.00 4.02
CA THR A 163 19.68 -2.08 3.37
C THR A 163 20.46 -2.94 4.37
N GLY A 164 20.64 -4.23 4.06
CA GLY A 164 21.37 -5.13 4.95
C GLY A 164 20.68 -5.38 6.29
N ASN A 165 19.36 -5.16 6.35
CA ASN A 165 18.53 -5.44 7.52
C ASN A 165 17.85 -6.82 7.36
N VAL A 166 17.65 -7.52 8.46
CA VAL A 166 16.74 -8.68 8.52
C VAL A 166 15.34 -8.22 8.96
N ALA A 167 15.25 -7.07 9.61
CA ALA A 167 14.00 -6.38 9.93
C ALA A 167 13.26 -5.91 8.68
N GLY A 168 11.98 -5.62 8.82
CA GLY A 168 11.17 -4.94 7.80
C GLY A 168 11.63 -3.51 7.52
N GLY A 169 11.08 -2.90 6.50
CA GLY A 169 11.44 -1.53 6.14
C GLY A 169 10.69 -0.50 7.01
N ILE A 170 9.48 -0.13 6.63
CA ILE A 170 8.69 0.92 7.30
C ILE A 170 7.32 0.35 7.69
N VAL A 171 6.88 0.62 8.92
CA VAL A 171 5.51 0.28 9.34
C VAL A 171 4.76 1.51 9.83
N THR A 172 3.45 1.51 9.64
CA THR A 172 2.55 2.48 10.28
C THR A 172 1.34 1.78 10.85
N GLY A 173 0.95 2.14 12.05
CA GLY A 173 -0.24 1.63 12.72
C GLY A 173 -0.99 2.72 13.47
N ARG A 174 -2.34 2.70 13.42
CA ARG A 174 -3.22 3.65 14.12
C ARG A 174 -2.90 5.12 13.84
N SER A 175 -2.31 5.37 12.69
CA SER A 175 -1.83 6.69 12.29
C SER A 175 -2.74 7.29 11.20
N ILE A 176 -2.68 8.60 11.06
CA ILE A 176 -3.54 9.34 10.12
C ILE A 176 -2.66 10.25 9.27
N ASN A 177 -2.93 10.29 7.95
CA ASN A 177 -2.23 11.16 7.00
C ASN A 177 -0.71 10.90 6.99
N THR A 178 -0.29 9.65 6.95
CA THR A 178 1.13 9.30 6.80
C THR A 178 1.53 9.26 5.34
N THR A 179 2.76 9.64 5.04
CA THR A 179 3.32 9.61 3.68
C THR A 179 4.69 8.94 3.70
N PHE A 180 4.84 7.86 2.91
CA PHE A 180 6.10 7.17 2.68
C PHE A 180 6.46 7.34 1.21
N ALA A 181 7.51 8.11 0.93
CA ALA A 181 7.81 8.46 -0.45
C ALA A 181 9.31 8.41 -0.78
N ASN A 182 9.63 8.00 -2.01
CA ASN A 182 10.99 7.98 -2.53
C ASN A 182 11.99 7.22 -1.65
N ASN A 183 11.56 6.21 -0.90
CA ASN A 183 12.45 5.37 -0.11
C ASN A 183 12.97 4.19 -0.95
N ASP A 184 14.24 3.81 -0.73
CA ASP A 184 14.86 2.61 -1.33
C ASP A 184 15.01 1.53 -0.26
N LEU A 185 14.13 0.55 -0.28
CA LEU A 185 14.02 -0.50 0.72
C LEU A 185 14.49 -1.83 0.12
N ILE A 186 15.58 -2.35 0.66
CA ILE A 186 16.21 -3.60 0.20
C ILE A 186 16.16 -4.60 1.34
N GLY A 187 15.31 -5.59 1.19
CA GLY A 187 15.12 -6.67 2.14
C GLY A 187 16.23 -7.71 2.12
N ASN A 188 16.07 -8.69 2.97
CA ASN A 188 16.92 -9.87 3.06
C ASN A 188 16.05 -11.10 2.78
N PRO A 189 16.47 -12.05 1.94
CA PRO A 189 15.71 -13.28 1.69
C PRO A 189 15.42 -14.12 2.94
N LYS A 190 16.12 -13.87 4.05
CA LYS A 190 15.89 -14.52 5.35
C LYS A 190 14.86 -13.77 6.20
N SER A 191 14.36 -12.62 5.74
CA SER A 191 13.35 -11.84 6.46
C SER A 191 11.96 -12.39 6.15
N ASN A 192 11.12 -12.52 7.17
CA ASN A 192 9.67 -12.76 6.99
C ASN A 192 8.87 -11.45 6.96
N ALA A 193 9.54 -10.32 6.72
CA ALA A 193 8.96 -9.00 6.86
C ALA A 193 8.46 -8.42 5.53
N ALA A 194 7.65 -7.39 5.64
CA ALA A 194 7.29 -6.51 4.53
C ALA A 194 8.30 -5.36 4.38
N GLY A 195 8.43 -4.86 3.14
CA GLY A 195 9.18 -3.63 2.90
C GLY A 195 8.46 -2.42 3.47
N ILE A 196 7.15 -2.32 3.23
CA ILE A 196 6.27 -1.33 3.87
C ILE A 196 5.04 -2.07 4.40
N ASN A 197 4.71 -1.87 5.68
CA ASN A 197 3.55 -2.47 6.30
C ASN A 197 2.55 -1.43 6.81
N LEU A 198 1.28 -1.73 6.62
CA LEU A 198 0.14 -0.94 7.10
C LEU A 198 -0.61 -1.76 8.14
N ASP A 199 -0.32 -1.52 9.40
CA ASP A 199 -1.05 -2.12 10.50
C ASP A 199 -2.47 -1.55 10.63
N PRO A 200 -3.37 -2.25 11.30
CA PRO A 200 -4.76 -1.85 11.47
C PRO A 200 -4.95 -0.40 11.93
N ASP A 201 -6.08 0.17 11.52
CA ASP A 201 -6.52 1.53 11.87
C ASP A 201 -5.66 2.67 11.31
N SER A 202 -4.81 2.39 10.32
CA SER A 202 -4.13 3.43 9.55
C SER A 202 -5.09 4.06 8.53
N ARG A 203 -5.10 5.39 8.44
CA ARG A 203 -6.03 6.12 7.57
C ARG A 203 -5.33 7.16 6.71
N ASN A 204 -5.78 7.28 5.46
CA ASN A 204 -5.26 8.24 4.50
C ASN A 204 -3.74 8.11 4.29
N THR A 205 -3.23 6.90 4.29
CA THR A 205 -1.80 6.64 4.07
C THR A 205 -1.47 6.76 2.59
N LYS A 206 -0.36 7.43 2.28
CA LYS A 206 0.19 7.56 0.93
C LYS A 206 1.53 6.85 0.85
N ILE A 207 1.66 5.90 -0.06
CA ILE A 207 2.90 5.17 -0.34
C ILE A 207 3.26 5.43 -1.79
N MET A 208 4.28 6.28 -2.02
CA MET A 208 4.50 6.82 -3.36
C MET A 208 5.98 6.76 -3.77
N LYS A 209 6.22 6.29 -5.02
CA LYS A 209 7.55 6.34 -5.65
C LYS A 209 8.65 5.65 -4.83
N ASN A 210 8.30 4.62 -4.05
CA ASN A 210 9.30 3.83 -3.34
C ASN A 210 9.81 2.70 -4.24
N VAL A 211 11.06 2.31 -4.02
CA VAL A 211 11.64 1.08 -4.58
C VAL A 211 11.70 0.06 -3.45
N VAL A 212 11.02 -1.07 -3.61
CA VAL A 212 10.92 -2.11 -2.58
C VAL A 212 11.26 -3.46 -3.19
N ARG A 213 12.31 -4.11 -2.68
CA ARG A 213 12.77 -5.37 -3.27
C ARG A 213 13.29 -6.37 -2.25
N SER A 214 13.16 -7.65 -2.60
CA SER A 214 13.73 -8.78 -1.83
C SER A 214 13.18 -8.90 -0.40
N TYR A 215 11.92 -8.58 -0.19
CA TYR A 215 11.13 -8.89 1.01
C TYR A 215 10.22 -10.10 0.76
N VAL A 216 9.48 -10.53 1.77
CA VAL A 216 8.36 -11.46 1.57
C VAL A 216 7.20 -10.73 0.91
N PHE A 217 6.82 -9.61 1.47
CA PHE A 217 5.81 -8.71 0.91
C PHE A 217 6.46 -7.36 0.59
N GLY A 218 6.25 -6.84 -0.62
CA GLY A 218 6.75 -5.51 -0.96
C GLY A 218 6.04 -4.43 -0.15
N ILE A 219 4.75 -4.26 -0.38
CA ILE A 219 3.82 -3.45 0.43
C ILE A 219 2.73 -4.39 0.90
N ASP A 220 2.51 -4.43 2.21
CA ASP A 220 1.46 -5.24 2.82
C ASP A 220 0.58 -4.38 3.74
N GLY A 221 -0.71 -4.72 3.86
CA GLY A 221 -1.59 -3.94 4.70
C GLY A 221 -2.92 -4.61 5.01
N GLU A 222 -3.36 -4.45 6.25
CA GLU A 222 -4.63 -4.97 6.72
C GLU A 222 -5.42 -3.88 7.46
N LYS A 223 -6.73 -3.82 7.22
CA LYS A 223 -7.68 -2.91 7.94
C LYS A 223 -7.30 -1.42 7.86
N GLY A 224 -6.61 -1.04 6.79
CA GLY A 224 -6.38 0.36 6.46
C GLY A 224 -7.61 1.00 5.79
N THR A 225 -7.67 2.31 5.76
CA THR A 225 -8.76 3.04 5.08
C THR A 225 -8.21 4.17 4.21
N ASN A 226 -8.73 4.29 2.99
CA ASN A 226 -8.34 5.34 2.04
C ASN A 226 -6.83 5.38 1.76
N THR A 227 -6.22 4.23 1.62
CA THR A 227 -4.79 4.12 1.27
C THR A 227 -4.57 4.42 -0.21
N THR A 228 -3.51 5.16 -0.51
CA THR A 228 -3.05 5.39 -1.89
C THR A 228 -1.65 4.84 -2.07
N ILE A 229 -1.49 3.88 -2.97
CA ILE A 229 -0.22 3.24 -3.33
C ILE A 229 0.07 3.60 -4.79
N ALA A 230 1.04 4.50 -5.04
CA ALA A 230 1.20 5.07 -6.36
C ALA A 230 2.66 5.19 -6.83
N GLY A 231 2.91 4.77 -8.07
CA GLY A 231 4.22 4.95 -8.71
C GLY A 231 5.37 4.19 -8.05
N ASN A 232 5.08 3.14 -7.28
CA ASN A 232 6.11 2.35 -6.62
C ASN A 232 6.67 1.28 -7.57
N HIS A 233 7.92 0.88 -7.34
CA HIS A 233 8.59 -0.22 -8.02
C HIS A 233 8.83 -1.37 -7.04
N LEU A 234 8.14 -2.49 -7.23
CA LEU A 234 8.12 -3.64 -6.32
C LEU A 234 8.68 -4.86 -7.05
N ILE A 235 9.89 -5.28 -6.68
CA ILE A 235 10.66 -6.21 -7.52
C ILE A 235 11.18 -7.39 -6.69
N GLY A 236 10.87 -8.62 -7.14
CA GLY A 236 11.48 -9.84 -6.58
C GLY A 236 11.15 -10.05 -5.11
N ASN A 237 9.92 -9.72 -4.69
CA ASN A 237 9.42 -10.10 -3.38
C ASN A 237 8.85 -11.53 -3.45
N SER A 238 9.08 -12.34 -2.41
CA SER A 238 8.82 -13.79 -2.52
C SER A 238 7.35 -14.19 -2.43
N VAL A 239 6.47 -13.30 -2.00
CA VAL A 239 5.01 -13.54 -2.02
C VAL A 239 4.32 -12.49 -2.88
N SER A 240 4.28 -11.23 -2.46
CA SER A 240 3.54 -10.21 -3.20
C SER A 240 4.31 -8.92 -3.44
N GLY A 241 4.00 -8.26 -4.57
CA GLY A 241 4.38 -6.87 -4.76
C GLY A 241 3.57 -5.96 -3.84
N ILE A 242 2.25 -5.98 -3.98
CA ILE A 242 1.29 -5.25 -3.15
C ILE A 242 0.23 -6.23 -2.65
N GLY A 243 0.00 -6.28 -1.34
CA GLY A 243 -1.10 -7.01 -0.72
C GLY A 243 -1.89 -6.08 0.20
N VAL A 244 -3.21 -5.99 0.02
CA VAL A 244 -4.10 -5.22 0.91
C VAL A 244 -5.36 -5.99 1.22
N PHE A 245 -5.69 -6.08 2.50
CA PHE A 245 -6.79 -6.89 3.02
C PHE A 245 -7.71 -6.05 3.89
N ASP A 246 -9.02 -6.28 3.80
CA ASP A 246 -10.06 -5.57 4.57
C ASP A 246 -9.84 -4.04 4.60
N SER A 247 -9.45 -3.46 3.44
CA SER A 247 -8.95 -2.08 3.33
C SER A 247 -9.77 -1.26 2.33
N PRO A 248 -10.93 -0.74 2.75
CA PRO A 248 -11.82 0.01 1.86
C PRO A 248 -11.21 1.35 1.39
N GLY A 249 -11.57 1.74 0.17
CA GLY A 249 -11.13 2.98 -0.45
C GLY A 249 -9.67 2.98 -0.94
N THR A 250 -9.07 1.80 -1.05
CA THR A 250 -7.69 1.66 -1.53
C THR A 250 -7.56 2.02 -3.00
N LYS A 251 -6.50 2.79 -3.31
CA LYS A 251 -6.12 3.18 -4.67
C LYS A 251 -4.71 2.67 -4.97
N ILE A 252 -4.57 1.84 -5.99
CA ILE A 252 -3.30 1.28 -6.46
C ILE A 252 -3.07 1.80 -7.87
N LEU A 253 -2.16 2.77 -8.03
CA LEU A 253 -2.08 3.60 -9.22
C LEU A 253 -0.67 3.60 -9.81
N SER A 254 -0.55 3.25 -11.09
CA SER A 254 0.72 3.40 -11.85
C SER A 254 1.94 2.79 -11.14
N ASN A 255 1.76 1.64 -10.47
CA ASN A 255 2.88 0.90 -9.89
C ASN A 255 3.45 -0.08 -10.91
N VAL A 256 4.73 -0.39 -10.76
CA VAL A 256 5.41 -1.46 -11.48
C VAL A 256 5.69 -2.60 -10.51
N THR A 257 5.10 -3.77 -10.74
CA THR A 257 5.34 -4.97 -9.94
C THR A 257 5.94 -6.07 -10.82
N ARG A 258 7.19 -6.44 -10.58
CA ARG A 258 7.90 -7.39 -11.44
C ARG A 258 8.54 -8.52 -10.67
N ARG A 259 8.36 -9.74 -11.16
CA ARG A 259 8.99 -10.94 -10.59
C ARG A 259 8.70 -11.11 -9.08
N ASN A 260 7.52 -10.69 -8.63
CA ASN A 260 7.03 -11.08 -7.32
C ASN A 260 6.44 -12.48 -7.47
N GLU A 261 6.88 -13.42 -6.63
CA GLU A 261 6.76 -14.85 -6.93
C GLU A 261 5.31 -15.31 -7.07
N VAL A 262 4.44 -14.93 -6.14
CA VAL A 262 3.05 -15.38 -6.15
C VAL A 262 2.14 -14.36 -6.84
N VAL A 263 2.14 -13.10 -6.41
CA VAL A 263 1.18 -12.13 -6.95
C VAL A 263 1.78 -10.73 -7.10
N GLY A 264 1.50 -10.09 -8.22
CA GLY A 264 1.87 -8.70 -8.42
C GLY A 264 1.07 -7.76 -7.51
N ILE A 265 -0.26 -7.79 -7.62
CA ILE A 265 -1.20 -6.99 -6.80
C ILE A 265 -2.29 -7.89 -6.25
N PHE A 266 -2.45 -7.93 -4.93
CA PHE A 266 -3.52 -8.65 -4.24
C PHE A 266 -4.45 -7.67 -3.51
N LEU A 267 -5.76 -7.79 -3.77
CA LEU A 267 -6.83 -7.15 -3.01
C LEU A 267 -7.70 -8.24 -2.39
N GLY A 268 -7.70 -8.37 -1.07
CA GLY A 268 -8.37 -9.46 -0.35
C GLY A 268 -9.44 -9.00 0.64
N ASP A 269 -10.45 -9.83 0.84
CA ASP A 269 -11.42 -9.81 1.94
C ASP A 269 -12.13 -8.47 2.24
N THR A 270 -12.27 -7.62 1.23
CA THR A 270 -12.82 -6.27 1.40
C THR A 270 -14.28 -6.20 0.90
N LYS A 271 -15.25 -6.32 1.81
CA LYS A 271 -16.69 -6.38 1.49
C LYS A 271 -17.24 -5.16 0.74
N ARG A 272 -16.67 -3.98 0.94
CA ARG A 272 -17.01 -2.72 0.26
C ARG A 272 -15.71 -2.06 -0.16
N ALA A 273 -15.04 -2.67 -1.11
CA ALA A 273 -13.69 -2.28 -1.46
C ALA A 273 -13.63 -0.84 -1.99
N ASN A 274 -14.58 -0.45 -2.84
CA ASN A 274 -14.50 0.83 -3.57
C ASN A 274 -13.06 1.08 -4.06
N ALA A 275 -12.43 0.00 -4.51
CA ALA A 275 -11.03 -0.01 -4.87
C ALA A 275 -10.80 0.55 -6.26
N LYS A 276 -9.62 1.15 -6.47
CA LYS A 276 -9.18 1.58 -7.80
C LYS A 276 -7.80 1.02 -8.08
N ILE A 277 -7.70 0.11 -9.04
CA ILE A 277 -6.44 -0.48 -9.50
C ILE A 277 -6.23 0.00 -10.95
N LEU A 278 -5.44 1.06 -11.12
CA LEU A 278 -5.40 1.78 -12.39
C LEU A 278 -3.97 1.99 -12.91
N GLY A 279 -3.75 1.66 -14.18
CA GLY A 279 -2.51 1.98 -14.88
C GLY A 279 -1.27 1.29 -14.34
N ASN A 280 -1.40 0.13 -13.71
CA ASN A 280 -0.26 -0.61 -13.18
C ASN A 280 0.33 -1.55 -14.24
N ASP A 281 1.65 -1.75 -14.21
CA ASP A 281 2.40 -2.75 -14.99
C ASP A 281 2.73 -3.93 -14.07
N VAL A 282 2.14 -5.09 -14.33
CA VAL A 282 2.25 -6.26 -13.46
C VAL A 282 2.73 -7.49 -14.22
N SER A 283 3.91 -8.01 -13.85
CA SER A 283 4.50 -9.11 -14.60
C SER A 283 5.38 -10.05 -13.78
N GLY A 284 5.47 -11.29 -14.27
CA GLY A 284 6.42 -12.28 -13.79
C GLY A 284 6.03 -12.98 -12.49
N GLY A 285 4.77 -12.87 -12.06
CA GLY A 285 4.19 -13.61 -10.92
C GLY A 285 3.40 -14.85 -11.37
N ASN A 286 2.83 -15.58 -10.41
CA ASN A 286 1.81 -16.56 -10.73
C ASN A 286 0.52 -15.84 -11.15
N PHE A 287 0.13 -14.81 -10.41
CA PHE A 287 -0.97 -13.91 -10.73
C PHE A 287 -0.48 -12.48 -10.92
N GLY A 288 -0.94 -11.81 -11.98
CA GLY A 288 -0.69 -10.38 -12.14
C GLY A 288 -1.49 -9.57 -11.10
N ILE A 289 -2.81 -9.50 -11.28
CA ILE A 289 -3.75 -8.88 -10.33
C ILE A 289 -4.69 -9.97 -9.82
N TYR A 290 -4.76 -10.13 -8.51
CA TYR A 290 -5.63 -11.11 -7.85
C TYR A 290 -6.59 -10.41 -6.90
N VAL A 291 -7.88 -10.67 -7.07
CA VAL A 291 -8.95 -10.12 -6.22
C VAL A 291 -9.69 -11.27 -5.56
N GLY A 292 -9.51 -11.44 -4.26
CA GLY A 292 -10.15 -12.49 -3.45
C GLY A 292 -11.24 -11.94 -2.55
N ASN A 293 -12.43 -12.53 -2.54
CA ASN A 293 -13.54 -12.25 -1.61
C ASN A 293 -13.88 -10.75 -1.44
N SER A 294 -13.68 -9.94 -2.46
CA SER A 294 -13.81 -8.49 -2.40
C SER A 294 -14.90 -7.96 -3.32
N GLN A 295 -15.56 -6.87 -2.94
CA GLN A 295 -16.68 -6.33 -3.70
C GLN A 295 -16.56 -4.84 -3.98
N GLY A 296 -16.75 -4.49 -5.25
CA GLY A 296 -16.89 -3.13 -5.75
C GLY A 296 -15.56 -2.42 -6.03
N GLY A 297 -15.40 -2.00 -7.25
CA GLY A 297 -14.23 -1.24 -7.66
C GLY A 297 -14.01 -1.18 -9.16
N PHE A 298 -12.87 -0.61 -9.53
CA PHE A 298 -12.43 -0.44 -10.90
C PHE A 298 -11.03 -1.02 -11.09
N ILE A 299 -10.87 -1.83 -12.14
CA ILE A 299 -9.57 -2.32 -12.60
C ILE A 299 -9.43 -1.86 -14.05
N ALA A 300 -8.65 -0.79 -14.29
CA ALA A 300 -8.65 -0.18 -15.60
C ALA A 300 -7.27 0.29 -16.08
N GLY A 301 -7.02 0.15 -17.38
CA GLY A 301 -5.79 0.61 -18.01
C GLY A 301 -4.52 -0.05 -17.46
N ASN A 302 -4.62 -1.24 -16.86
CA ASN A 302 -3.45 -1.97 -16.39
C ASN A 302 -2.87 -2.82 -17.51
N GLU A 303 -1.58 -3.06 -17.44
CA GLU A 303 -0.85 -4.04 -18.26
C GLU A 303 -0.52 -5.26 -17.39
N ALA A 304 -1.10 -6.42 -17.72
CA ALA A 304 -0.84 -7.68 -17.01
C ALA A 304 -0.27 -8.70 -17.99
N HIS A 305 1.02 -8.99 -17.87
CA HIS A 305 1.72 -9.80 -18.87
C HIS A 305 2.80 -10.71 -18.28
N ASN A 306 3.14 -11.78 -19.00
CA ASN A 306 4.17 -12.73 -18.57
C ASN A 306 3.91 -13.33 -17.17
N ASN A 307 2.66 -13.51 -16.76
CA ASN A 307 2.23 -14.24 -15.58
C ASN A 307 1.71 -15.63 -15.98
N CYS A 308 1.26 -16.45 -15.04
CA CYS A 308 0.50 -17.65 -15.35
C CYS A 308 -0.97 -17.29 -15.58
N ALA A 309 -1.46 -16.27 -14.83
CA ALA A 309 -2.77 -15.65 -15.02
C ALA A 309 -2.65 -14.13 -14.86
N GLY A 310 -3.30 -13.36 -15.74
CA GLY A 310 -3.20 -11.91 -15.78
C GLY A 310 -4.02 -11.24 -14.69
N VAL A 311 -5.35 -11.28 -14.77
CA VAL A 311 -6.28 -10.71 -13.79
C VAL A 311 -7.25 -11.79 -13.31
N VAL A 312 -7.30 -12.06 -12.02
CA VAL A 312 -8.13 -13.15 -11.48
C VAL A 312 -9.04 -12.63 -10.37
N PHE A 313 -10.31 -12.96 -10.48
CA PHE A 313 -11.31 -12.83 -9.42
C PHE A 313 -11.62 -14.20 -8.87
N TYR A 314 -11.50 -14.32 -7.56
CA TYR A 314 -11.62 -15.58 -6.88
C TYR A 314 -12.61 -15.48 -5.71
N SER A 315 -13.39 -16.53 -5.54
CA SER A 315 -14.38 -16.64 -4.48
C SER A 315 -14.28 -17.99 -3.82
N ASP A 316 -13.72 -18.01 -2.64
CA ASP A 316 -13.57 -19.22 -1.83
C ASP A 316 -14.64 -19.32 -0.72
N PHE A 317 -14.21 -19.45 0.52
CA PHE A 317 -15.09 -19.60 1.69
C PHE A 317 -15.67 -18.28 2.20
N GLY A 318 -15.33 -17.14 1.58
CA GLY A 318 -15.82 -15.81 1.92
C GLY A 318 -17.01 -15.34 1.07
N PRO A 319 -17.39 -14.07 1.17
CA PRO A 319 -18.34 -13.47 0.25
C PRO A 319 -17.75 -13.48 -1.17
N PRO A 320 -18.54 -13.79 -2.20
CA PRO A 320 -18.04 -13.85 -3.56
C PRO A 320 -17.41 -12.52 -4.00
N SER A 321 -16.29 -12.59 -4.71
CA SER A 321 -15.75 -11.44 -5.44
C SER A 321 -16.77 -10.94 -6.45
N GLY A 322 -16.97 -9.63 -6.55
CA GLY A 322 -17.97 -9.14 -7.47
C GLY A 322 -18.12 -7.63 -7.56
N ASN A 323 -19.01 -7.21 -8.46
CA ASN A 323 -19.36 -5.81 -8.69
C ASN A 323 -18.13 -4.93 -9.05
N PHE A 324 -17.19 -5.49 -9.80
CA PHE A 324 -16.08 -4.75 -10.38
C PHE A 324 -16.32 -4.44 -11.86
N GLU A 325 -15.89 -3.26 -12.25
CA GLU A 325 -15.73 -2.90 -13.66
C GLU A 325 -14.25 -3.11 -14.06
N VAL A 326 -14.03 -4.01 -15.04
CA VAL A 326 -12.71 -4.35 -15.57
C VAL A 326 -12.64 -3.85 -16.99
N LYS A 327 -11.95 -2.72 -17.24
CA LYS A 327 -12.02 -2.08 -18.54
C LYS A 327 -10.71 -1.55 -19.08
N GLY A 328 -10.55 -1.65 -20.41
CA GLY A 328 -9.41 -1.02 -21.09
C GLY A 328 -8.05 -1.51 -20.59
N ASN A 329 -7.99 -2.73 -20.03
CA ASN A 329 -6.72 -3.33 -19.66
C ASN A 329 -6.11 -4.05 -20.86
N THR A 330 -4.78 -4.08 -20.92
CA THR A 330 -4.01 -4.93 -21.81
C THR A 330 -3.55 -6.15 -21.03
N VAL A 331 -4.04 -7.33 -21.43
CA VAL A 331 -3.76 -8.58 -20.71
C VAL A 331 -3.21 -9.58 -21.70
N GLU A 332 -1.88 -9.72 -21.73
CA GLU A 332 -1.24 -10.43 -22.83
C GLU A 332 -0.10 -11.33 -22.38
N ASP A 333 0.13 -12.37 -23.20
CA ASP A 333 1.26 -13.30 -23.03
C ASP A 333 1.38 -13.87 -21.60
N ASN A 334 0.25 -14.07 -20.90
CA ASN A 334 0.24 -14.74 -19.61
C ASN A 334 0.36 -16.27 -19.81
N THR A 335 1.53 -16.67 -20.23
CA THR A 335 1.82 -18.03 -20.72
C THR A 335 2.60 -18.88 -19.72
N ARG A 336 3.11 -18.32 -18.64
CA ARG A 336 3.94 -19.07 -17.69
C ARG A 336 3.19 -20.28 -17.14
N ALA A 337 3.90 -21.39 -16.96
CA ALA A 337 3.36 -22.58 -16.31
C ALA A 337 3.57 -22.48 -14.79
N CYS A 338 2.47 -22.48 -14.06
CA CYS A 338 2.47 -22.54 -12.60
C CYS A 338 2.10 -23.96 -12.15
N PRO A 339 2.96 -24.61 -11.35
CA PRO A 339 2.65 -25.94 -10.84
C PRO A 339 1.49 -25.91 -9.85
N ALA A 340 0.83 -27.06 -9.70
CA ALA A 340 -0.17 -27.24 -8.66
C ALA A 340 0.40 -26.94 -7.27
N GLN A 341 -0.35 -26.20 -6.46
CA GLN A 341 0.01 -25.87 -5.08
C GLN A 341 -1.03 -26.43 -4.11
N GLN A 342 -0.59 -27.03 -3.01
CA GLN A 342 -1.43 -27.46 -1.88
C GLN A 342 -2.70 -28.24 -2.27
N GLY A 343 -2.60 -29.16 -3.22
CA GLY A 343 -3.74 -29.99 -3.67
C GLY A 343 -4.65 -29.34 -4.70
N GLY A 344 -4.32 -28.13 -5.19
CA GLY A 344 -4.98 -27.52 -6.34
C GLY A 344 -4.42 -28.02 -7.67
N GLU A 345 -4.89 -27.43 -8.76
CA GLU A 345 -4.47 -27.77 -10.11
C GLU A 345 -3.41 -26.80 -10.64
N ALA A 346 -2.59 -27.27 -11.57
CA ALA A 346 -1.67 -26.41 -12.31
C ALA A 346 -2.43 -25.44 -13.22
N PHE A 347 -1.86 -24.27 -13.49
CA PHE A 347 -2.49 -23.29 -14.37
C PHE A 347 -1.47 -22.51 -15.22
N SER A 348 -1.94 -22.15 -16.40
CA SER A 348 -1.18 -21.43 -17.41
C SER A 348 -2.14 -20.86 -18.46
N GLY A 349 -1.82 -19.73 -19.07
CA GLY A 349 -2.56 -19.23 -20.22
C GLY A 349 -3.92 -18.62 -19.89
N ILE A 350 -4.06 -17.97 -18.71
CA ILE A 350 -5.29 -17.29 -18.31
C ILE A 350 -5.10 -15.76 -18.46
N GLY A 351 -5.94 -15.13 -19.28
CA GLY A 351 -5.99 -13.68 -19.35
C GLY A 351 -6.76 -13.09 -18.16
N ILE A 352 -8.11 -13.11 -18.22
CA ILE A 352 -8.99 -12.68 -17.12
C ILE A 352 -9.80 -13.86 -16.63
N GLY A 353 -9.66 -14.23 -15.35
CA GLY A 353 -10.40 -15.33 -14.72
C GLY A 353 -11.50 -14.81 -13.79
N LEU A 354 -12.73 -15.30 -13.96
CA LEU A 354 -13.90 -15.02 -13.12
C LEU A 354 -14.36 -16.29 -12.41
N PHE A 355 -13.65 -16.69 -11.36
CA PHE A 355 -13.91 -17.92 -10.61
C PHE A 355 -14.87 -17.66 -9.46
N GLY A 356 -16.13 -18.10 -9.65
CA GLY A 356 -17.22 -17.85 -8.70
C GLY A 356 -17.63 -16.39 -8.58
N ALA A 357 -17.12 -15.52 -9.41
CA ALA A 357 -17.36 -14.07 -9.37
C ALA A 357 -18.80 -13.70 -9.75
N ARG A 358 -19.30 -12.57 -9.25
CA ARG A 358 -20.68 -12.13 -9.45
C ARG A 358 -20.80 -10.67 -9.84
N GLY A 359 -21.69 -10.37 -10.80
CA GLY A 359 -21.98 -8.99 -11.20
C GLY A 359 -20.79 -8.23 -11.78
N MET A 360 -19.89 -8.94 -12.43
CA MET A 360 -18.71 -8.34 -13.05
C MET A 360 -19.07 -7.70 -14.40
N GLU A 361 -18.43 -6.57 -14.71
CA GLU A 361 -18.48 -5.98 -16.04
C GLU A 361 -17.06 -5.97 -16.64
N VAL A 362 -16.79 -6.90 -17.55
CA VAL A 362 -15.50 -7.01 -18.25
C VAL A 362 -15.69 -6.46 -19.65
N ARG A 363 -15.17 -5.26 -19.93
CA ARG A 363 -15.45 -4.59 -21.20
C ARG A 363 -14.28 -3.81 -21.80
N GLY A 364 -14.20 -3.83 -23.11
CA GLY A 364 -13.23 -3.04 -23.87
C GLY A 364 -11.77 -3.35 -23.49
N ASN A 365 -11.48 -4.56 -23.02
CA ASN A 365 -10.11 -4.99 -22.75
C ASN A 365 -9.47 -5.57 -24.02
N HIS A 366 -8.16 -5.46 -24.12
CA HIS A 366 -7.35 -6.16 -25.12
C HIS A 366 -6.69 -7.38 -24.49
N LEU A 367 -7.04 -8.57 -25.00
CA LEU A 367 -6.53 -9.85 -24.48
C LEU A 367 -5.87 -10.64 -25.62
N SER A 368 -4.56 -10.85 -25.53
CA SER A 368 -3.87 -11.56 -26.59
C SER A 368 -2.77 -12.49 -26.09
N GLY A 369 -2.52 -13.57 -26.85
CA GLY A 369 -1.39 -14.46 -26.58
C GLY A 369 -1.47 -15.23 -25.26
N ASN A 370 -2.61 -15.27 -24.59
CA ASN A 370 -2.76 -16.03 -23.35
C ASN A 370 -2.94 -17.51 -23.73
N VAL A 371 -1.81 -18.19 -23.89
CA VAL A 371 -1.71 -19.57 -24.36
C VAL A 371 -0.96 -20.39 -23.32
N PRO A 372 -1.50 -21.51 -22.86
CA PRO A 372 -0.79 -22.34 -21.88
C PRO A 372 0.52 -22.88 -22.43
N SER A 373 1.59 -22.78 -21.64
CA SER A 373 2.90 -23.37 -21.94
C SER A 373 3.17 -24.66 -21.16
N GLY A 374 2.25 -25.09 -20.32
CA GLY A 374 2.33 -26.29 -19.50
C GLY A 374 0.95 -26.81 -19.09
N PRO A 375 0.89 -27.80 -18.20
CA PRO A 375 -0.36 -28.32 -17.67
C PRO A 375 -1.24 -27.22 -17.12
N THR A 376 -2.55 -27.28 -17.39
CA THR A 376 -3.54 -26.34 -16.90
C THR A 376 -4.91 -26.98 -16.83
N ALA A 377 -5.64 -26.76 -15.75
CA ALA A 377 -7.03 -27.19 -15.63
C ALA A 377 -7.93 -26.40 -16.59
N VAL A 378 -7.61 -25.13 -16.82
CA VAL A 378 -8.37 -24.23 -17.68
C VAL A 378 -7.47 -23.13 -18.23
N SER A 379 -7.77 -22.63 -19.41
CA SER A 379 -7.09 -21.49 -20.05
C SER A 379 -8.06 -20.67 -20.88
N GLY A 380 -7.69 -19.46 -21.22
CA GLY A 380 -8.44 -18.59 -22.13
C GLY A 380 -8.14 -17.13 -21.97
N GLY A 381 -8.46 -16.32 -22.98
CA GLY A 381 -8.43 -14.86 -22.86
C GLY A 381 -9.33 -14.39 -21.74
N VAL A 382 -10.62 -14.78 -21.73
CA VAL A 382 -11.51 -14.67 -20.57
C VAL A 382 -12.00 -16.06 -20.18
N VAL A 383 -11.91 -16.39 -18.90
CA VAL A 383 -12.37 -17.66 -18.30
C VAL A 383 -13.45 -17.37 -17.29
N VAL A 384 -14.62 -17.98 -17.43
CA VAL A 384 -15.75 -17.88 -16.50
C VAL A 384 -16.10 -19.26 -15.99
N GLY A 385 -16.05 -19.49 -14.69
CA GLY A 385 -16.32 -20.83 -14.15
C GLY A 385 -16.25 -20.94 -12.64
N VAL A 386 -16.37 -22.16 -12.18
CA VAL A 386 -16.07 -22.56 -10.81
C VAL A 386 -14.54 -22.60 -10.66
N ASP A 387 -14.07 -22.35 -9.46
CA ASP A 387 -12.64 -22.39 -9.18
C ASP A 387 -12.04 -23.80 -9.34
N PRO A 388 -11.06 -23.98 -10.21
CA PRO A 388 -10.40 -25.28 -10.37
C PRO A 388 -9.13 -25.40 -9.49
N PHE A 389 -8.69 -24.35 -8.79
CA PHE A 389 -7.35 -24.30 -8.22
C PHE A 389 -7.31 -24.59 -6.71
N PHE A 390 -8.31 -24.10 -5.97
CA PHE A 390 -8.31 -24.15 -4.50
C PHE A 390 -9.57 -24.82 -3.93
N GLY A 391 -10.40 -25.45 -4.80
CA GLY A 391 -11.58 -26.20 -4.40
C GLY A 391 -12.81 -25.35 -4.06
N GLY A 392 -12.83 -24.10 -4.49
CA GLY A 392 -14.02 -23.26 -4.39
C GLY A 392 -15.18 -23.82 -5.21
N THR A 393 -16.39 -23.83 -4.62
CA THR A 393 -17.60 -24.36 -5.27
C THR A 393 -18.58 -23.27 -5.72
N THR A 394 -18.21 -22.03 -5.52
CA THR A 394 -19.03 -20.88 -5.90
C THR A 394 -19.18 -20.77 -7.41
N LYS A 395 -20.44 -20.70 -7.89
CA LYS A 395 -20.74 -20.56 -9.30
C LYS A 395 -20.80 -19.09 -9.73
N PRO A 396 -20.23 -18.73 -10.90
CA PRO A 396 -20.27 -17.36 -11.43
C PRO A 396 -21.69 -16.96 -11.80
N ARG A 397 -22.09 -15.71 -11.47
CA ARG A 397 -23.46 -15.23 -11.75
C ARG A 397 -23.50 -13.79 -12.21
N ASN A 398 -24.36 -13.50 -13.19
CA ASN A 398 -24.68 -12.16 -13.66
C ASN A 398 -23.42 -11.36 -14.10
N ASN A 399 -22.44 -12.03 -14.67
CA ASN A 399 -21.26 -11.39 -15.22
C ASN A 399 -21.52 -11.02 -16.68
N SER A 400 -20.96 -9.90 -17.10
CA SER A 400 -21.07 -9.38 -18.46
C SER A 400 -19.67 -9.25 -19.07
N VAL A 401 -19.40 -9.98 -20.16
CA VAL A 401 -18.18 -9.90 -20.96
C VAL A 401 -18.56 -9.26 -22.29
N ILE A 402 -18.22 -7.96 -22.45
CA ILE A 402 -18.82 -7.14 -23.51
C ILE A 402 -17.75 -6.33 -24.25
N GLY A 403 -17.75 -6.42 -25.59
CA GLY A 403 -16.93 -5.55 -26.44
C GLY A 403 -15.43 -5.65 -26.19
N ASN A 404 -14.94 -6.82 -25.74
CA ASN A 404 -13.52 -7.05 -25.59
C ASN A 404 -12.90 -7.46 -26.92
N HIS A 405 -11.62 -7.20 -27.07
CA HIS A 405 -10.85 -7.52 -28.26
C HIS A 405 -9.86 -8.64 -27.95
N PHE A 406 -10.03 -9.76 -28.61
CA PHE A 406 -9.21 -10.96 -28.39
C PHE A 406 -8.29 -11.23 -29.58
N GLY A 407 -7.16 -11.85 -29.32
CA GLY A 407 -6.24 -12.32 -30.35
C GLY A 407 -5.30 -13.40 -29.86
N ARG A 408 -5.24 -14.53 -30.57
CA ARG A 408 -4.28 -15.61 -30.29
C ARG A 408 -4.35 -16.22 -28.89
N ASN A 409 -5.48 -16.18 -28.22
CA ASN A 409 -5.67 -16.91 -26.96
C ASN A 409 -6.11 -18.38 -27.25
N LYS A 410 -6.11 -19.23 -26.22
CA LYS A 410 -6.56 -20.61 -26.33
C LYS A 410 -7.46 -21.02 -25.16
N PRO A 411 -8.80 -21.01 -25.34
CA PRO A 411 -9.57 -20.24 -26.36
C PRO A 411 -9.58 -18.73 -26.05
N ASP A 412 -10.26 -17.92 -26.89
CA ASP A 412 -10.49 -16.52 -26.54
C ASP A 412 -11.44 -16.39 -25.35
N ILE A 413 -12.55 -17.13 -25.39
CA ILE A 413 -13.51 -17.17 -24.28
C ILE A 413 -13.76 -18.61 -23.85
N PHE A 414 -13.62 -18.88 -22.57
CA PHE A 414 -14.03 -20.16 -21.95
C PHE A 414 -15.11 -19.91 -20.89
N TRP A 415 -16.18 -20.67 -20.93
CA TRP A 415 -17.20 -20.74 -19.89
C TRP A 415 -17.54 -22.19 -19.61
N ASP A 416 -17.46 -22.64 -18.37
CA ASP A 416 -17.78 -23.99 -17.94
C ASP A 416 -19.31 -24.31 -17.90
N GLU A 417 -20.13 -23.38 -18.38
CA GLU A 417 -21.60 -23.41 -18.37
C GLU A 417 -22.22 -23.46 -16.95
N SER A 418 -21.39 -23.31 -15.91
CA SER A 418 -21.91 -23.21 -14.55
C SER A 418 -22.47 -21.81 -14.26
N GLY A 419 -23.31 -21.74 -13.22
CA GLY A 419 -23.92 -20.48 -12.80
C GLY A 419 -25.10 -20.04 -13.68
N SER A 420 -25.40 -18.74 -13.64
CA SER A 420 -26.54 -18.18 -14.38
C SER A 420 -26.40 -16.71 -14.64
N GLY A 421 -27.07 -16.18 -15.68
CA GLY A 421 -27.09 -14.75 -16.00
C GLY A 421 -25.78 -14.21 -16.57
N ASN A 422 -24.80 -15.06 -16.89
CA ASN A 422 -23.58 -14.63 -17.55
C ASN A 422 -23.87 -14.31 -19.03
N ARG A 423 -23.35 -13.16 -19.50
CA ARG A 423 -23.60 -12.63 -20.84
C ARG A 423 -22.29 -12.37 -21.57
N PHE A 424 -22.25 -12.73 -22.85
CA PHE A 424 -21.11 -12.53 -23.75
C PHE A 424 -21.65 -11.83 -25.00
N VAL A 425 -21.29 -10.56 -25.22
CA VAL A 425 -21.92 -9.75 -26.28
C VAL A 425 -20.89 -8.83 -26.94
N GLY A 426 -20.90 -8.82 -28.29
CA GLY A 426 -20.13 -7.85 -29.07
C GLY A 426 -18.63 -7.95 -28.89
N ASN A 427 -18.12 -9.11 -28.49
CA ASN A 427 -16.69 -9.36 -28.40
C ASN A 427 -16.13 -9.67 -29.78
N ILE A 428 -14.96 -9.14 -30.08
CA ILE A 428 -14.21 -9.50 -31.28
C ILE A 428 -13.31 -10.68 -30.90
N CYS A 429 -13.75 -11.89 -31.24
CA CYS A 429 -13.05 -13.14 -30.92
C CYS A 429 -13.28 -14.21 -32.00
N ASP A 430 -12.36 -15.16 -32.09
CA ASP A 430 -12.38 -16.24 -33.08
C ASP A 430 -12.79 -17.59 -32.46
N THR A 431 -12.44 -17.82 -31.19
CA THR A 431 -12.59 -19.13 -30.55
C THR A 431 -13.29 -19.04 -29.20
N SER A 432 -14.22 -19.93 -28.95
CA SER A 432 -14.85 -20.02 -27.63
C SER A 432 -15.27 -21.45 -27.27
N VAL A 433 -15.39 -21.71 -25.98
CA VAL A 433 -15.94 -22.93 -25.41
C VAL A 433 -17.02 -22.54 -24.40
N PRO A 434 -18.28 -22.86 -24.67
CA PRO A 434 -18.85 -23.44 -25.92
C PRO A 434 -18.74 -22.47 -27.12
N SER A 435 -18.83 -22.99 -28.32
CA SER A 435 -18.53 -22.28 -29.58
C SER A 435 -19.40 -21.05 -29.88
N ARG A 436 -20.46 -20.81 -29.15
CA ARG A 436 -21.43 -19.72 -29.38
C ARG A 436 -21.13 -18.39 -28.68
N LEU A 437 -20.01 -18.24 -27.97
CA LEU A 437 -19.74 -17.07 -27.13
C LEU A 437 -19.07 -15.93 -27.88
N CYS A 438 -18.59 -16.16 -29.10
CA CYS A 438 -17.97 -15.19 -30.00
C CYS A 438 -18.94 -14.55 -31.03
N ASN A 439 -20.22 -14.43 -30.73
CA ASN A 439 -21.23 -13.88 -31.65
C ASN A 439 -21.68 -12.48 -31.20
#